data_05cd038b39f585445bb2f84c62416f90
#
_entry.id   05cd038b39f585445bb2f84c62416f90
#
_cell.length_a   1.000
_cell.length_b   1.000
_cell.length_c   1.000
_cell.angle_alpha   90.00
_cell.angle_beta   90.00
_cell.angle_gamma   90.00
#
_symmetry.space_group_name_H-M   'P 1'
#
loop_
_entity.id
_entity.type
_entity.pdbx_description
1 polymer ?
#
loop_
_entity_poly.entity_id
_entity_poly.type
_entity_poly.pdbx_seq_one_letter_code
_entity_poly.pdbx_strand_id
1 'polypeptide(L)'
;MFLSSFGTLVKVFMPGAKKHDELITRLTELAGIARKDGMMALEGQEVPDKFFEKGLQMLVDGADESKLTDQLNREIKAMKARHENQTGVFQAWVDLAPAMGMIGTLIGLVAMLGNMADPKAIGPAMAVALLTTLYGAMIANCIFMPVVTKLEGYSAHEALYR
;
A
#
# COMPACT_ATOMS: atom_id res chain seq x y z
N MET A 1 12.03 -1.25 -9.77
CA MET A 1 10.73 -1.57 -9.17
C MET A 1 10.84 -2.52 -7.98
N PHE A 2 11.46 -3.68 -8.08
CA PHE A 2 11.57 -4.66 -6.97
C PHE A 2 12.28 -4.13 -5.70
N LEU A 3 13.38 -3.42 -5.84
CA LEU A 3 14.15 -2.87 -4.71
C LEU A 3 13.42 -1.76 -3.94
N SER A 4 12.55 -1.00 -4.61
CA SER A 4 11.72 0.02 -3.95
C SER A 4 10.58 -0.58 -3.11
N SER A 5 10.08 -1.76 -3.48
CA SER A 5 9.05 -2.48 -2.73
C SER A 5 9.58 -3.01 -1.39
N PHE A 6 10.88 -3.32 -1.29
CA PHE A 6 11.51 -3.73 -0.02
C PHE A 6 11.54 -2.59 1.02
N GLY A 7 11.74 -1.34 0.57
CA GLY A 7 11.61 -0.16 1.43
C GLY A 7 10.19 0.06 1.96
N THR A 8 9.18 -0.38 1.22
CA THR A 8 7.77 -0.30 1.62
C THR A 8 7.45 -1.32 2.73
N LEU A 9 8.08 -2.50 2.73
CA LEU A 9 7.96 -3.48 3.81
C LEU A 9 8.39 -2.92 5.18
N VAL A 10 9.45 -2.12 5.22
CA VAL A 10 9.91 -1.48 6.47
C VAL A 10 8.86 -0.51 6.99
N LYS A 11 8.17 0.23 6.11
CA LYS A 11 7.09 1.16 6.48
C LYS A 11 5.86 0.46 7.06
N VAL A 12 5.62 -0.80 6.68
CA VAL A 12 4.51 -1.61 7.24
C VAL A 12 4.68 -1.83 8.74
N PHE A 13 5.91 -1.88 9.23
CA PHE A 13 6.21 -2.08 10.65
C PHE A 13 6.38 -0.77 11.45
N MET A 14 6.50 0.39 10.77
CA MET A 14 6.59 1.68 11.45
C MET A 14 5.20 2.33 11.54
N PRO A 15 4.68 2.62 12.75
CA PRO A 15 3.43 3.33 12.92
C PRO A 15 3.63 4.80 12.53
N GLY A 16 3.26 5.16 11.31
CA GLY A 16 3.28 6.52 10.79
C GLY A 16 1.91 7.18 10.79
N ALA A 17 1.10 6.97 11.84
CA ALA A 17 -0.19 7.66 11.95
C ALA A 17 0.05 9.15 12.16
N LYS A 18 -0.15 9.95 11.11
CA LYS A 18 -0.19 11.42 11.23
C LYS A 18 -1.40 11.79 12.09
N LYS A 19 -1.20 12.69 13.07
CA LYS A 19 -2.27 13.11 13.97
C LYS A 19 -3.22 14.06 13.25
N HIS A 20 -4.44 13.62 13.02
CA HIS A 20 -5.50 14.43 12.40
C HIS A 20 -5.80 15.71 13.20
N ASP A 21 -5.77 15.62 14.52
CA ASP A 21 -6.13 16.72 15.41
C ASP A 21 -5.17 17.92 15.28
N GLU A 22 -3.87 17.67 15.14
CA GLU A 22 -2.88 18.74 14.94
C GLU A 22 -3.09 19.46 13.61
N LEU A 23 -3.47 18.74 12.56
CA LEU A 23 -3.76 19.32 11.27
C LEU A 23 -5.01 20.19 11.29
N ILE A 24 -6.11 19.69 11.87
CA ILE A 24 -7.38 20.43 11.97
C ILE A 24 -7.16 21.73 12.75
N THR A 25 -6.45 21.66 13.87
CA THR A 25 -6.12 22.84 14.67
C THR A 25 -5.32 23.85 13.84
N ARG A 26 -4.28 23.39 13.13
CA ARG A 26 -3.44 24.27 12.32
C ARG A 26 -4.20 24.89 11.15
N LEU A 27 -5.04 24.13 10.46
CA LEU A 27 -5.88 24.67 9.37
C LEU A 27 -6.89 25.69 9.89
N THR A 28 -7.44 25.48 11.08
CA THR A 28 -8.36 26.44 11.71
C THR A 28 -7.64 27.76 12.08
N GLU A 29 -6.42 27.68 12.59
CA GLU A 29 -5.57 28.86 12.84
C GLU A 29 -5.29 29.63 11.54
N LEU A 30 -4.86 28.94 10.48
CA LEU A 30 -4.58 29.53 9.19
C LEU A 30 -5.83 30.20 8.57
N ALA A 31 -6.99 29.57 8.71
CA ALA A 31 -8.26 30.16 8.29
C ALA A 31 -8.59 31.45 9.09
N GLY A 32 -8.23 31.48 10.36
CA GLY A 32 -8.35 32.68 11.21
C GLY A 32 -7.45 33.82 10.78
N ILE A 33 -6.21 33.52 10.41
CA ILE A 33 -5.22 34.49 9.88
C ILE A 33 -5.70 35.03 8.53
N ALA A 34 -6.11 34.16 7.62
CA ALA A 34 -6.60 34.56 6.30
C ALA A 34 -7.81 35.52 6.39
N ARG A 35 -8.66 35.31 7.38
CA ARG A 35 -9.86 36.14 7.62
C ARG A 35 -9.54 37.52 8.19
N LYS A 36 -8.50 37.63 9.01
CA LYS A 36 -8.12 38.87 9.69
C LYS A 36 -7.16 39.71 8.84
N ASP A 37 -6.13 39.08 8.32
CA ASP A 37 -4.98 39.73 7.73
C ASP A 37 -4.89 39.53 6.20
N GLY A 38 -5.85 38.79 5.64
CA GLY A 38 -5.95 38.50 4.22
C GLY A 38 -5.13 37.28 3.76
N MET A 39 -5.33 36.86 2.52
CA MET A 39 -4.67 35.66 1.95
C MET A 39 -3.15 35.78 1.86
N MET A 40 -2.61 36.98 1.68
CA MET A 40 -1.16 37.22 1.63
C MET A 40 -0.45 36.93 2.96
N ALA A 41 -1.16 37.01 4.09
CA ALA A 41 -0.60 36.68 5.40
C ALA A 41 -0.35 35.17 5.60
N LEU A 42 -0.82 34.35 4.70
CA LEU A 42 -0.56 32.90 4.67
C LEU A 42 0.81 32.56 4.06
N GLU A 43 1.45 33.53 3.39
CA GLU A 43 2.77 33.33 2.82
C GLU A 43 3.82 33.08 3.91
N GLY A 44 4.59 32.00 3.77
CA GLY A 44 5.63 31.64 4.74
C GLY A 44 5.12 30.94 6.01
N GLN A 45 3.82 30.63 6.13
CA GLN A 45 3.31 29.85 7.25
C GLN A 45 3.72 28.38 7.13
N GLU A 46 4.28 27.85 8.21
CA GLU A 46 4.65 26.43 8.27
C GLU A 46 3.42 25.53 8.38
N VAL A 47 3.35 24.54 7.51
CA VAL A 47 2.35 23.46 7.52
C VAL A 47 3.03 22.10 7.59
N PRO A 48 2.44 21.14 8.29
CA PRO A 48 3.09 19.86 8.57
C PRO A 48 3.25 18.93 7.35
N ASP A 49 2.62 19.24 6.22
CA ASP A 49 2.66 18.40 5.01
C ASP A 49 2.80 19.26 3.74
N LYS A 50 3.68 18.81 2.83
CA LYS A 50 3.90 19.42 1.51
C LYS A 50 2.63 19.50 0.64
N PHE A 51 1.65 18.65 0.87
CA PHE A 51 0.37 18.70 0.18
C PHE A 51 -0.40 19.97 0.56
N PHE A 52 -0.48 20.27 1.87
CA PHE A 52 -1.14 21.47 2.36
C PHE A 52 -0.33 22.73 2.08
N GLU A 53 1.01 22.67 2.13
CA GLU A 53 1.90 23.76 1.74
C GLU A 53 1.60 24.21 0.30
N LYS A 54 1.46 23.25 -0.61
CA LYS A 54 1.14 23.55 -2.01
C LYS A 54 -0.25 24.14 -2.18
N GLY A 55 -1.24 23.62 -1.44
CA GLY A 55 -2.58 24.20 -1.41
C GLY A 55 -2.58 25.64 -0.92
N LEU A 56 -1.81 25.90 0.15
CA LEU A 56 -1.66 27.24 0.72
C LEU A 56 -1.04 28.20 -0.29
N GLN A 57 0.03 27.77 -0.97
CA GLN A 57 0.70 28.58 -2.00
C GLN A 57 -0.25 28.95 -3.14
N MET A 58 -1.06 28.00 -3.61
CA MET A 58 -2.07 28.27 -4.61
C MET A 58 -3.11 29.30 -4.17
N LEU A 59 -3.49 29.29 -2.87
CA LEU A 59 -4.40 30.28 -2.29
C LEU A 59 -3.75 31.67 -2.27
N VAL A 60 -2.48 31.77 -1.88
CA VAL A 60 -1.72 33.04 -1.88
C VAL A 60 -1.57 33.56 -3.32
N ASP A 61 -1.36 32.69 -4.30
CA ASP A 61 -1.26 33.03 -5.72
C ASP A 61 -2.61 33.43 -6.33
N GLY A 62 -3.70 33.45 -5.55
CA GLY A 62 -5.02 33.86 -6.00
C GLY A 62 -5.75 32.82 -6.87
N ALA A 63 -5.44 31.54 -6.70
CA ALA A 63 -6.15 30.47 -7.39
C ALA A 63 -7.62 30.46 -7.01
N ASP A 64 -8.49 30.27 -8.02
CA ASP A 64 -9.92 30.06 -7.81
C ASP A 64 -10.20 28.71 -7.12
N GLU A 65 -11.26 28.65 -6.33
CA GLU A 65 -11.68 27.47 -5.57
C GLU A 65 -11.76 26.21 -6.46
N SER A 66 -12.31 26.36 -7.68
CA SER A 66 -12.42 25.24 -8.62
C SER A 66 -11.05 24.71 -9.06
N LYS A 67 -10.10 25.60 -9.36
CA LYS A 67 -8.73 25.22 -9.75
C LYS A 67 -7.97 24.56 -8.60
N LEU A 68 -8.11 25.09 -7.39
CA LEU A 68 -7.52 24.53 -6.18
C LEU A 68 -8.04 23.11 -5.93
N THR A 69 -9.36 22.94 -5.93
CA THR A 69 -10.01 21.66 -5.71
C THR A 69 -9.61 20.63 -6.77
N ASP A 70 -9.60 21.01 -8.03
CA ASP A 70 -9.17 20.13 -9.12
C ASP A 70 -7.72 19.68 -8.98
N GLN A 71 -6.83 20.61 -8.63
CA GLN A 71 -5.40 20.30 -8.47
C GLN A 71 -5.16 19.37 -7.27
N LEU A 72 -5.78 19.65 -6.13
CA LEU A 72 -5.66 18.80 -4.94
C LEU A 72 -6.23 17.41 -5.18
N ASN A 73 -7.38 17.31 -5.85
CA ASN A 73 -7.97 16.03 -6.24
C ASN A 73 -7.09 15.22 -7.20
N ARG A 74 -6.41 15.88 -8.15
CA ARG A 74 -5.43 15.22 -9.03
C ARG A 74 -4.25 14.67 -8.23
N GLU A 75 -3.77 15.38 -7.25
CA GLU A 75 -2.67 14.91 -6.39
C GLU A 75 -3.07 13.72 -5.53
N ILE A 76 -4.28 13.75 -4.95
CA ILE A 76 -4.83 12.61 -4.19
C ILE A 76 -4.96 11.38 -5.09
N LYS A 77 -5.48 11.54 -6.31
CA LYS A 77 -5.58 10.46 -7.30
C LYS A 77 -4.20 9.92 -7.69
N ALA A 78 -3.23 10.80 -7.94
CA ALA A 78 -1.86 10.39 -8.28
C ALA A 78 -1.16 9.67 -7.11
N MET A 79 -1.42 10.09 -5.86
CA MET A 79 -0.95 9.40 -4.67
C MET A 79 -1.56 8.01 -4.56
N LYS A 80 -2.88 7.87 -4.70
CA LYS A 80 -3.57 6.57 -4.67
C LYS A 80 -3.03 5.63 -5.74
N ALA A 81 -2.88 6.09 -6.98
CA ALA A 81 -2.33 5.28 -8.06
C ALA A 81 -0.89 4.79 -7.78
N ARG A 82 -0.06 5.62 -7.14
CA ARG A 82 1.29 5.19 -6.70
C ARG A 82 1.22 4.10 -5.63
N HIS A 83 0.32 4.23 -4.66
CA HIS A 83 0.14 3.23 -3.60
C HIS A 83 -0.41 1.92 -4.18
N GLU A 84 -1.40 1.97 -5.06
CA GLU A 84 -1.96 0.81 -5.76
C GLU A 84 -0.88 0.07 -6.57
N ASN A 85 -0.03 0.79 -7.30
CA ASN A 85 1.08 0.17 -8.02
C ASN A 85 2.09 -0.53 -7.09
N GLN A 86 2.35 0.02 -5.91
CA GLN A 86 3.23 -0.60 -4.92
C GLN A 86 2.59 -1.82 -4.26
N THR A 87 1.31 -1.72 -3.89
CA THR A 87 0.54 -2.81 -3.30
C THR A 87 0.32 -3.93 -4.29
N GLY A 88 0.09 -3.60 -5.58
CA GLY A 88 -0.10 -4.57 -6.66
C GLY A 88 1.05 -5.55 -6.83
N VAL A 89 2.29 -5.16 -6.52
CA VAL A 89 3.42 -6.09 -6.52
C VAL A 89 3.25 -7.18 -5.47
N PHE A 90 2.81 -6.83 -4.27
CA PHE A 90 2.57 -7.79 -3.20
C PHE A 90 1.31 -8.62 -3.46
N GLN A 91 0.28 -8.02 -4.05
CA GLN A 91 -0.92 -8.74 -4.49
C GLN A 91 -0.58 -9.83 -5.52
N ALA A 92 0.29 -9.52 -6.47
CA ALA A 92 0.75 -10.52 -7.43
C ALA A 92 1.44 -11.73 -6.73
N TRP A 93 2.14 -11.52 -5.63
CA TRP A 93 2.71 -12.62 -4.84
C TRP A 93 1.65 -13.41 -4.07
N VAL A 94 0.60 -12.76 -3.58
CA VAL A 94 -0.57 -13.45 -2.96
C VAL A 94 -1.20 -14.41 -3.95
N ASP A 95 -1.34 -13.99 -5.21
CA ASP A 95 -1.98 -14.80 -6.25
C ASP A 95 -1.04 -15.89 -6.80
N LEU A 96 0.25 -15.57 -6.94
CA LEU A 96 1.24 -16.48 -7.54
C LEU A 96 1.66 -17.61 -6.59
N ALA A 97 1.78 -17.35 -5.28
CA ALA A 97 2.30 -18.34 -4.35
C ALA A 97 1.43 -19.61 -4.27
N PRO A 98 0.08 -19.55 -4.20
CA PRO A 98 -0.76 -20.75 -4.27
C PRO A 98 -0.68 -21.45 -5.64
N ALA A 99 -0.59 -20.69 -6.73
CA ALA A 99 -0.44 -21.25 -8.07
C ALA A 99 0.85 -22.06 -8.22
N MET A 100 1.95 -21.58 -7.67
CA MET A 100 3.21 -22.33 -7.60
C MET A 100 3.08 -23.59 -6.72
N GLY A 101 2.32 -23.51 -5.63
CA GLY A 101 1.96 -24.66 -4.80
C GLY A 101 1.23 -25.74 -5.60
N MET A 102 0.24 -25.35 -6.43
CA MET A 102 -0.48 -26.29 -7.30
C MET A 102 0.44 -26.94 -8.35
N ILE A 103 1.36 -26.18 -8.94
CA ILE A 103 2.37 -26.76 -9.85
C ILE A 103 3.21 -27.81 -9.12
N GLY A 104 3.62 -27.52 -7.89
CA GLY A 104 4.35 -28.48 -7.05
C GLY A 104 3.57 -29.77 -6.77
N THR A 105 2.24 -29.70 -6.56
CA THR A 105 1.42 -30.92 -6.44
C THR A 105 1.39 -31.74 -7.69
N LEU A 106 1.25 -31.11 -8.84
CA LEU A 106 1.27 -31.82 -10.14
C LEU A 106 2.61 -32.54 -10.35
N ILE A 107 3.73 -31.89 -10.04
CA ILE A 107 5.07 -32.51 -10.12
C ILE A 107 5.16 -33.72 -9.17
N GLY A 108 4.69 -33.55 -7.92
CA GLY A 108 4.66 -34.65 -6.95
C GLY A 108 3.81 -35.83 -7.38
N LEU A 109 2.63 -35.58 -7.98
CA LEU A 109 1.74 -36.62 -8.51
C LEU A 109 2.38 -37.33 -9.71
N VAL A 110 3.04 -36.60 -10.63
CA VAL A 110 3.76 -37.20 -11.75
C VAL A 110 4.90 -38.11 -11.25
N ALA A 111 5.66 -37.65 -10.26
CA ALA A 111 6.71 -38.45 -9.64
C ALA A 111 6.16 -39.71 -8.95
N MET A 112 4.99 -39.60 -8.29
CA MET A 112 4.30 -40.75 -7.69
C MET A 112 3.87 -41.77 -8.74
N LEU A 113 3.25 -41.33 -9.84
CA LEU A 113 2.81 -42.20 -10.92
C LEU A 113 3.99 -42.89 -11.62
N GLY A 114 5.12 -42.18 -11.79
CA GLY A 114 6.34 -42.73 -12.35
C GLY A 114 6.98 -43.86 -11.53
N ASN A 115 6.67 -43.91 -10.22
CA ASN A 115 7.22 -44.90 -9.29
C ASN A 115 6.16 -45.87 -8.73
N MET A 116 5.04 -46.06 -9.40
CA MET A 116 3.95 -46.96 -8.96
C MET A 116 4.38 -48.43 -8.76
N ALA A 117 5.45 -48.85 -9.37
CA ALA A 117 5.99 -50.21 -9.20
C ALA A 117 6.62 -50.43 -7.79
N ASP A 118 7.02 -49.36 -7.10
CA ASP A 118 7.58 -49.40 -5.75
C ASP A 118 6.64 -48.72 -4.73
N PRO A 119 5.86 -49.49 -3.95
CA PRO A 119 4.95 -48.95 -2.95
C PRO A 119 5.62 -48.06 -1.90
N LYS A 120 6.91 -48.23 -1.64
CA LYS A 120 7.66 -47.42 -0.67
C LYS A 120 7.95 -46.01 -1.19
N ALA A 121 7.98 -45.82 -2.50
CA ALA A 121 8.22 -44.50 -3.14
C ALA A 121 6.97 -43.63 -3.21
N ILE A 122 5.77 -44.20 -3.11
CA ILE A 122 4.48 -43.51 -3.21
C ILE A 122 4.30 -42.48 -2.05
N GLY A 123 4.59 -42.90 -0.82
CA GLY A 123 4.43 -42.06 0.37
C GLY A 123 5.22 -40.76 0.33
N PRO A 124 6.54 -40.79 0.11
CA PRO A 124 7.34 -39.58 0.00
C PRO A 124 6.90 -38.64 -1.15
N ALA A 125 6.52 -39.18 -2.30
CA ALA A 125 6.04 -38.38 -3.43
C ALA A 125 4.71 -37.65 -3.12
N MET A 126 3.78 -38.33 -2.45
CA MET A 126 2.56 -37.71 -1.93
C MET A 126 2.84 -36.63 -0.89
N ALA A 127 3.77 -36.87 0.02
CA ALA A 127 4.14 -35.88 1.04
C ALA A 127 4.69 -34.61 0.39
N VAL A 128 5.56 -34.70 -0.62
CA VAL A 128 6.06 -33.54 -1.37
C VAL A 128 4.90 -32.78 -2.03
N ALA A 129 3.98 -33.47 -2.68
CA ALA A 129 2.82 -32.85 -3.33
C ALA A 129 1.97 -32.05 -2.33
N LEU A 130 1.68 -32.59 -1.16
CA LEU A 130 0.88 -31.92 -0.15
C LEU A 130 1.62 -30.75 0.52
N LEU A 131 2.91 -30.91 0.81
CA LEU A 131 3.74 -29.88 1.42
C LEU A 131 3.91 -28.64 0.52
N THR A 132 4.06 -28.83 -0.78
CA THR A 132 4.19 -27.69 -1.70
C THR A 132 2.95 -26.81 -1.72
N THR A 133 1.75 -27.40 -1.68
CA THR A 133 0.49 -26.63 -1.58
C THR A 133 0.37 -25.93 -0.23
N LEU A 134 0.72 -26.60 0.85
CA LEU A 134 0.71 -26.03 2.19
C LEU A 134 1.62 -24.80 2.27
N TYR A 135 2.86 -24.89 1.78
CA TYR A 135 3.78 -23.78 1.78
C TYR A 135 3.32 -22.63 0.87
N GLY A 136 2.78 -22.93 -0.31
CA GLY A 136 2.22 -21.93 -1.19
C GLY A 136 1.10 -21.14 -0.52
N ALA A 137 0.17 -21.84 0.14
CA ALA A 137 -0.92 -21.22 0.87
C ALA A 137 -0.46 -20.42 2.10
N MET A 138 0.51 -20.94 2.87
CA MET A 138 1.07 -20.23 4.03
C MET A 138 1.76 -18.95 3.62
N ILE A 139 2.58 -18.97 2.59
CA ILE A 139 3.30 -17.78 2.10
C ILE A 139 2.30 -16.72 1.66
N ALA A 140 1.30 -17.08 0.88
CA ALA A 140 0.26 -16.16 0.42
C ALA A 140 -0.51 -15.53 1.58
N ASN A 141 -1.09 -16.35 2.44
CA ASN A 141 -2.09 -15.90 3.43
C ASN A 141 -1.45 -15.39 4.73
N CYS A 142 -0.33 -15.97 5.17
CA CYS A 142 0.29 -15.58 6.44
C CYS A 142 1.33 -14.47 6.29
N ILE A 143 1.94 -14.32 5.11
CA ILE A 143 3.01 -13.33 4.90
C ILE A 143 2.51 -12.18 4.03
N PHE A 144 2.13 -12.46 2.78
CA PHE A 144 1.84 -11.40 1.82
C PHE A 144 0.48 -10.74 2.01
N MET A 145 -0.56 -11.48 2.33
CA MET A 145 -1.90 -10.93 2.51
C MET A 145 -2.01 -9.90 3.65
N PRO A 146 -1.44 -10.12 4.84
CA PRO A 146 -1.42 -9.10 5.90
C PRO A 146 -0.65 -7.84 5.50
N VAL A 147 0.41 -7.97 4.69
CA VAL A 147 1.17 -6.83 4.17
C VAL A 147 0.31 -6.00 3.22
N VAL A 148 -0.38 -6.64 2.28
CA VAL A 148 -1.30 -5.98 1.34
C VAL A 148 -2.39 -5.24 2.09
N THR A 149 -3.11 -5.91 2.98
CA THR A 149 -4.22 -5.33 3.76
C THR A 149 -3.76 -4.11 4.57
N LYS A 150 -2.57 -4.18 5.17
CA LYS A 150 -2.03 -3.08 5.96
C LYS A 150 -1.61 -1.88 5.08
N LEU A 151 -1.03 -2.12 3.90
CA LEU A 151 -0.68 -1.07 2.94
C LEU A 151 -1.93 -0.38 2.39
N GLU A 152 -2.99 -1.12 2.08
CA GLU A 152 -4.27 -0.57 1.66
C GLU A 152 -4.91 0.28 2.76
N GLY A 153 -4.87 -0.18 4.01
CA GLY A 153 -5.31 0.57 5.17
C GLY A 153 -4.57 1.90 5.34
N TYR A 154 -3.25 1.91 5.17
CA TYR A 154 -2.46 3.14 5.20
C TYR A 154 -2.79 4.09 4.04
N SER A 155 -2.99 3.56 2.83
CA SER A 155 -3.39 4.36 1.67
C SER A 155 -4.76 5.00 1.87
N ALA A 156 -5.73 4.26 2.41
CA ALA A 156 -7.05 4.78 2.73
C ALA A 156 -7.00 5.86 3.81
N HIS A 157 -6.21 5.64 4.87
CA HIS A 157 -6.04 6.60 5.96
C HIS A 157 -5.36 7.89 5.49
N GLU A 158 -4.33 7.79 4.65
CA GLU A 158 -3.66 8.97 4.07
C GLU A 158 -4.59 9.74 3.13
N ALA A 159 -5.45 9.05 2.39
CA ALA A 159 -6.44 9.69 1.53
C ALA A 159 -7.55 10.43 2.31
N LEU A 160 -7.87 9.97 3.52
CA LEU A 160 -8.79 10.68 4.43
C LEU A 160 -8.13 11.89 5.10
N TYR A 161 -6.82 11.82 5.32
CA TYR A 161 -6.05 12.90 5.92
C TYR A 161 -5.88 14.09 4.96
N ARG A 162 -5.93 13.86 3.65
CA ARG A 162 -5.74 14.87 2.60
C ARG A 162 -7.05 15.32 1.96
#